data_58ebd106d0e797c38ebbeef24bdebd97
#
_entry.id   58ebd106d0e797c38ebbeef24bdebd97
#
_cell.length_a   1.000
_cell.length_b   1.000
_cell.length_c   1.000
_cell.angle_alpha   90.00
_cell.angle_beta   90.00
_cell.angle_gamma   90.00
#
_symmetry.space_group_name_H-M   'P 1'
#
loop_
_entity.id
_entity.type
_entity.pdbx_description
1 polymer ?
#
loop_
_entity_poly.entity_id
_entity_poly.type
_entity_poly.pdbx_seq_one_letter_code
_entity_poly.pdbx_strand_id
1 'polypeptide(L)'
;MLTNRYTIALLLYTLAWPVQAQVSTPTPFINPESAAPAVEKEAEPVIDNQAERKAAPELGKPLNDVSLNVSAYRIEGIEAKHLNNIQELLVPYVGEKRSFEDLSSAAQVVTAFLQRELGYYLAYAYLPAQDIKNGVVTIAVLPGVLESVEGAWPAEELRVNRDIVESHLKRLKPGTVIRVEEVERVVFLLNDLRGIRMSFAIKPGTHAGKAILVATPSNDKALTGSVGLDANGSRYAGTYRGIATFSWESPFGLGDSFSVSHLQSETGGLDFTLLGYTLPVGADGLKLGVNVSTVNYSLEENDFPLGLNGDAESLGVFALYPLVRSRNLNVFALTGYDKKEFTDRQSLSGLETVKEVDSFRLGLSGDSRDSLVGGGLNFFNFNLEESKTNYPGGVPFGLDDELNTMRVNYSFGRLQSVVPGKLMLWSFLRGQYALDNLDSSEQCSLGGATAVRAFAQGETSGDSCDLFTLEARYLPSANWFGSAARELSFNVFFDQGRVRFREDTSNQPAGFNNHAELAGYGLGLAWDRQDIFTFNLSLAWELAGVRQSDPKRQSPRIFASYIYYF
;
A
#
# COMPACT_ATOMS: atom_id res chain seq x y z
N MET A 1 4.20 -31.35 36.37
CA MET A 1 2.92 -30.61 36.44
C MET A 1 3.08 -29.08 36.40
N LEU A 2 4.25 -28.58 36.06
CA LEU A 2 4.53 -27.12 35.99
C LEU A 2 4.68 -26.57 34.54
N THR A 3 4.64 -27.44 33.53
CA THR A 3 4.83 -27.10 32.12
C THR A 3 3.56 -26.60 31.40
N ASN A 4 2.39 -26.66 32.02
CA ASN A 4 1.11 -26.38 31.38
C ASN A 4 0.61 -24.93 31.53
N ARG A 5 1.25 -24.12 32.40
CA ARG A 5 0.77 -22.74 32.65
C ARG A 5 1.18 -21.71 31.59
N TYR A 6 2.32 -21.94 30.92
CA TYR A 6 2.82 -21.03 29.88
C TYR A 6 2.16 -21.26 28.51
N THR A 7 1.70 -22.47 28.22
CA THR A 7 1.03 -22.82 26.97
C THR A 7 -0.37 -22.19 26.87
N ILE A 8 -1.01 -21.90 27.98
CA ILE A 8 -2.40 -21.41 28.05
C ILE A 8 -2.45 -19.88 27.79
N ALA A 9 -1.52 -19.10 28.34
CA ALA A 9 -1.38 -17.68 28.01
C ALA A 9 -1.03 -17.46 26.53
N LEU A 10 -0.27 -18.38 25.93
CA LEU A 10 0.13 -18.33 24.51
C LEU A 10 -1.05 -18.44 23.53
N LEU A 11 -2.11 -19.14 23.87
CA LEU A 11 -3.26 -19.40 23.00
C LEU A 11 -4.29 -18.27 22.94
N LEU A 12 -4.39 -17.48 24.00
CA LEU A 12 -5.31 -16.34 24.07
C LEU A 12 -4.95 -15.23 23.11
N TYR A 13 -3.67 -15.14 22.76
CA TYR A 13 -3.11 -14.04 21.96
C TYR A 13 -3.20 -14.21 20.45
N THR A 14 -3.29 -15.44 20.01
CA THR A 14 -3.30 -15.75 18.59
C THR A 14 -4.61 -15.41 17.90
N LEU A 15 -5.66 -15.14 18.68
CA LEU A 15 -7.00 -14.83 18.16
C LEU A 15 -7.21 -13.34 17.84
N ALA A 16 -6.53 -12.44 18.56
CA ALA A 16 -6.70 -11.00 18.39
C ALA A 16 -5.75 -10.39 17.33
N TRP A 17 -4.61 -11.02 17.08
CA TRP A 17 -3.57 -10.48 16.18
C TRP A 17 -3.97 -10.33 14.70
N PRO A 18 -4.58 -11.31 14.02
CA PRO A 18 -4.97 -11.12 12.62
C PRO A 18 -6.03 -10.03 12.45
N VAL A 19 -6.82 -9.79 13.47
CA VAL A 19 -7.80 -8.72 13.50
C VAL A 19 -7.14 -7.36 13.74
N GLN A 20 -6.16 -7.26 14.64
CA GLN A 20 -5.41 -6.01 14.86
C GLN A 20 -4.50 -5.63 13.68
N ALA A 21 -3.90 -6.60 12.99
CA ALA A 21 -3.10 -6.34 11.78
C ALA A 21 -3.96 -5.86 10.59
N GLN A 22 -5.23 -6.23 10.53
CA GLN A 22 -6.19 -5.68 9.55
C GLN A 22 -6.80 -4.34 9.97
N VAL A 23 -6.77 -4.05 11.27
CA VAL A 23 -7.39 -2.84 11.88
C VAL A 23 -6.41 -1.67 11.97
N SER A 24 -5.10 -1.92 11.94
CA SER A 24 -4.12 -0.85 11.96
C SER A 24 -4.15 -0.08 10.65
N THR A 25 -4.90 1.02 10.64
CA THR A 25 -4.96 2.08 9.65
C THR A 25 -5.48 1.68 8.26
N PRO A 26 -6.41 2.44 7.69
CA PRO A 26 -6.66 2.42 6.25
C PRO A 26 -5.45 3.07 5.56
N THR A 27 -4.30 2.40 5.58
CA THR A 27 -3.28 2.70 4.60
C THR A 27 -3.89 2.36 3.25
N PRO A 28 -3.70 3.18 2.21
CA PRO A 28 -4.06 2.82 0.86
C PRO A 28 -3.10 1.73 0.37
N PHE A 29 -3.07 0.60 1.06
CA PHE A 29 -2.36 -0.57 0.60
C PHE A 29 -3.15 -1.14 -0.56
N ILE A 30 -2.53 -1.10 -1.72
CA ILE A 30 -2.91 -2.01 -2.80
C ILE A 30 -2.81 -3.40 -2.19
N ASN A 31 -3.94 -4.09 -2.07
CA ASN A 31 -3.92 -5.48 -1.64
C ASN A 31 -2.97 -6.24 -2.58
N PRO A 32 -1.86 -6.84 -2.06
CA PRO A 32 -0.91 -7.53 -2.93
C PRO A 32 -1.56 -8.66 -3.73
N GLU A 33 -2.68 -9.18 -3.27
CA GLU A 33 -3.46 -10.20 -4.00
C GLU A 33 -4.19 -9.63 -5.20
N SER A 34 -4.64 -8.37 -5.14
CA SER A 34 -5.26 -7.66 -6.26
C SER A 34 -4.26 -6.90 -7.14
N ALA A 35 -2.99 -6.83 -6.77
CA ALA A 35 -1.97 -6.09 -7.50
C ALA A 35 -1.47 -6.83 -8.77
N ALA A 36 -1.75 -8.12 -8.93
CA ALA A 36 -1.34 -8.89 -10.10
C ALA A 36 -1.78 -8.26 -11.44
N PRO A 37 -3.04 -7.82 -11.61
CA PRO A 37 -3.48 -7.11 -12.80
C PRO A 37 -2.87 -5.70 -12.94
N ALA A 38 -2.44 -5.11 -11.84
CA ALA A 38 -1.95 -3.73 -11.81
C ALA A 38 -0.51 -3.58 -12.33
N VAL A 39 0.28 -4.67 -12.37
CA VAL A 39 1.63 -4.66 -12.94
C VAL A 39 1.58 -4.71 -14.47
N GLU A 40 0.54 -5.31 -15.06
CA GLU A 40 0.37 -5.43 -16.52
C GLU A 40 -0.29 -4.21 -17.17
N LYS A 41 -1.10 -3.47 -16.44
CA LYS A 41 -1.59 -2.18 -16.93
C LYS A 41 -0.48 -1.16 -16.74
N GLU A 42 0.14 -0.70 -17.83
CA GLU A 42 0.67 0.66 -17.84
C GLU A 42 -0.41 1.54 -17.21
N ALA A 43 -0.09 2.16 -16.08
CA ALA A 43 -1.05 3.02 -15.40
C ALA A 43 -1.58 4.01 -16.44
N GLU A 44 -2.90 3.99 -16.68
CA GLU A 44 -3.53 4.91 -17.62
C GLU A 44 -3.01 6.32 -17.35
N PRO A 45 -2.69 7.09 -18.39
CA PRO A 45 -2.13 8.41 -18.17
C PRO A 45 -3.10 9.19 -17.28
N VAL A 46 -2.58 9.69 -16.17
CA VAL A 46 -3.33 10.50 -15.20
C VAL A 46 -3.97 11.71 -15.86
N ILE A 47 -3.46 12.07 -17.03
CA ILE A 47 -3.89 13.21 -17.84
C ILE A 47 -4.07 12.73 -19.29
N ASP A 48 -5.25 12.97 -19.86
CA ASP A 48 -5.50 12.71 -21.26
C ASP A 48 -4.68 13.67 -22.14
N ASN A 49 -3.76 13.12 -22.92
CA ASN A 49 -2.80 13.86 -23.74
C ASN A 49 -3.27 14.09 -25.20
N GLN A 50 -4.54 14.01 -25.50
CA GLN A 50 -5.08 14.20 -26.87
C GLN A 50 -5.06 15.66 -27.34
N ALA A 51 -4.47 16.59 -26.58
CA ALA A 51 -4.43 17.99 -26.97
C ALA A 51 -3.47 18.21 -28.14
N GLU A 52 -4.01 18.59 -29.29
CA GLU A 52 -3.22 19.18 -30.36
C GLU A 52 -2.48 20.41 -29.85
N ARG A 53 -1.14 20.39 -29.91
CA ARG A 53 -0.31 21.52 -29.50
C ARG A 53 -0.45 22.64 -30.51
N LYS A 54 -0.63 23.90 -30.08
CA LYS A 54 -0.42 25.02 -30.98
C LYS A 54 1.05 25.03 -31.41
N ALA A 55 1.29 24.74 -32.69
CA ALA A 55 2.63 24.74 -33.27
C ALA A 55 3.26 26.15 -33.18
N ALA A 56 4.50 26.20 -32.73
CA ALA A 56 5.31 27.40 -32.90
C ALA A 56 5.72 27.56 -34.38
N PRO A 57 6.10 28.76 -34.84
CA PRO A 57 6.66 28.92 -36.16
C PRO A 57 8.00 28.20 -36.27
N GLU A 58 8.00 27.01 -36.85
CA GLU A 58 9.20 26.17 -37.00
C GLU A 58 9.86 26.41 -38.35
N LEU A 59 11.18 26.18 -38.38
CA LEU A 59 11.96 26.18 -39.61
C LEU A 59 11.44 25.03 -40.53
N GLY A 60 10.89 25.40 -41.69
CA GLY A 60 10.39 24.40 -42.64
C GLY A 60 11.51 23.52 -43.18
N LYS A 61 11.20 22.27 -43.54
CA LYS A 61 12.15 21.36 -44.18
C LYS A 61 12.58 22.00 -45.52
N PRO A 62 13.91 22.17 -45.77
CA PRO A 62 14.37 22.73 -47.04
C PRO A 62 14.02 21.82 -48.21
N LEU A 63 13.70 22.44 -49.37
CA LEU A 63 13.32 21.73 -50.59
C LEU A 63 14.47 20.90 -51.18
N ASN A 64 15.74 21.25 -50.86
CA ASN A 64 16.96 20.57 -51.29
C ASN A 64 17.75 20.10 -50.07
N ASP A 65 18.56 19.05 -50.21
CA ASP A 65 19.50 18.60 -49.20
C ASP A 65 20.55 19.68 -48.91
N VAL A 66 20.33 20.48 -47.88
CA VAL A 66 21.24 21.52 -47.44
C VAL A 66 22.06 20.97 -46.27
N SER A 67 23.37 20.99 -46.41
CA SER A 67 24.30 20.69 -45.29
C SER A 67 24.92 21.99 -44.77
N LEU A 68 24.99 22.11 -43.44
CA LEU A 68 25.50 23.28 -42.74
C LEU A 68 26.70 22.91 -41.88
N ASN A 69 27.65 23.83 -41.71
CA ASN A 69 28.69 23.71 -40.69
C ASN A 69 28.17 24.36 -39.42
N VAL A 70 27.95 23.53 -38.40
CA VAL A 70 27.47 23.97 -37.10
C VAL A 70 28.65 24.12 -36.16
N SER A 71 28.92 25.36 -35.73
CA SER A 71 29.98 25.70 -34.79
C SER A 71 29.50 25.66 -33.32
N ALA A 72 28.25 26.04 -33.09
CA ALA A 72 27.64 26.03 -31.76
C ALA A 72 26.12 26.07 -31.84
N TYR A 73 25.46 25.66 -30.74
CA TYR A 73 24.04 25.86 -30.53
C TYR A 73 23.80 26.96 -29.50
N ARG A 74 22.85 27.86 -29.80
CA ARG A 74 22.32 28.84 -28.87
C ARG A 74 20.96 28.37 -28.39
N ILE A 75 20.78 28.24 -27.08
CA ILE A 75 19.53 27.80 -26.49
C ILE A 75 18.79 29.02 -25.93
N GLU A 76 17.54 29.19 -26.32
CA GLU A 76 16.67 30.28 -25.87
C GLU A 76 15.41 29.72 -25.19
N GLY A 77 14.87 30.47 -24.20
CA GLY A 77 13.61 30.09 -23.52
C GLY A 77 13.76 29.15 -22.33
N ILE A 78 14.99 28.97 -21.80
CA ILE A 78 15.24 28.15 -20.60
C ILE A 78 16.10 28.89 -19.58
N GLU A 79 16.01 28.50 -18.31
CA GLU A 79 16.82 29.06 -17.23
C GLU A 79 18.31 28.75 -17.40
N ALA A 80 19.16 29.75 -17.09
CA ALA A 80 20.61 29.66 -17.28
C ALA A 80 21.28 28.45 -16.59
N LYS A 81 20.73 28.00 -15.47
CA LYS A 81 21.26 26.84 -14.70
C LYS A 81 21.28 25.54 -15.47
N HIS A 82 20.43 25.40 -16.51
CA HIS A 82 20.32 24.18 -17.34
C HIS A 82 21.12 24.23 -18.62
N LEU A 83 21.68 25.40 -18.98
CA LEU A 83 22.36 25.58 -20.27
C LEU A 83 23.59 24.68 -20.43
N ASN A 84 24.39 24.51 -19.37
CA ASN A 84 25.60 23.67 -19.46
C ASN A 84 25.25 22.21 -19.77
N ASN A 85 24.26 21.63 -19.07
CA ASN A 85 23.83 20.26 -19.32
C ASN A 85 23.31 20.06 -20.75
N ILE A 86 22.55 21.05 -21.24
CA ILE A 86 22.02 20.99 -22.61
C ILE A 86 23.16 21.13 -23.64
N GLN A 87 24.14 21.99 -23.39
CA GLN A 87 25.27 22.16 -24.29
C GLN A 87 26.11 20.89 -24.39
N GLU A 88 26.34 20.18 -23.28
CA GLU A 88 27.03 18.87 -23.28
C GLU A 88 26.30 17.84 -24.14
N LEU A 89 24.97 17.79 -24.08
CA LEU A 89 24.15 16.88 -24.89
C LEU A 89 24.22 17.22 -26.40
N LEU A 90 24.52 18.46 -26.75
CA LEU A 90 24.57 18.93 -28.13
C LEU A 90 25.95 18.77 -28.78
N VAL A 91 27.00 18.43 -28.04
CA VAL A 91 28.35 18.20 -28.55
C VAL A 91 28.39 17.24 -29.77
N PRO A 92 27.68 16.10 -29.78
CA PRO A 92 27.66 15.20 -30.94
C PRO A 92 27.07 15.79 -32.21
N TYR A 93 26.29 16.86 -32.09
CA TYR A 93 25.58 17.54 -33.22
C TYR A 93 26.33 18.75 -33.76
N VAL A 94 27.45 19.13 -33.17
CA VAL A 94 28.37 20.16 -33.69
C VAL A 94 29.27 19.54 -34.74
N GLY A 95 29.64 20.28 -35.78
CA GLY A 95 30.58 19.83 -36.80
C GLY A 95 30.18 20.23 -38.23
N GLU A 96 30.95 19.72 -39.18
CA GLU A 96 30.77 19.99 -40.61
C GLU A 96 29.69 19.12 -41.25
N LYS A 97 29.06 19.61 -42.32
CA LYS A 97 28.08 18.88 -43.16
C LYS A 97 26.89 18.31 -42.37
N ARG A 98 26.38 19.05 -41.40
CA ARG A 98 25.17 18.65 -40.68
C ARG A 98 23.93 18.84 -41.54
N SER A 99 23.09 17.82 -41.63
CA SER A 99 21.81 17.83 -42.31
C SER A 99 20.71 18.52 -41.49
N PHE A 100 19.59 18.85 -42.12
CA PHE A 100 18.41 19.32 -41.38
C PHE A 100 17.90 18.28 -40.37
N GLU A 101 18.07 17.00 -40.68
CA GLU A 101 17.68 15.90 -39.78
C GLU A 101 18.59 15.84 -38.52
N ASP A 102 19.90 16.15 -38.68
CA ASP A 102 20.79 16.29 -37.53
C ASP A 102 20.37 17.43 -36.60
N LEU A 103 19.99 18.60 -37.17
CA LEU A 103 19.49 19.73 -36.40
C LEU A 103 18.18 19.41 -35.69
N SER A 104 17.25 18.72 -36.36
CA SER A 104 16.00 18.27 -35.77
C SER A 104 16.24 17.28 -34.63
N SER A 105 17.20 16.35 -34.79
CA SER A 105 17.60 15.41 -33.77
C SER A 105 18.21 16.12 -32.56
N ALA A 106 19.02 17.16 -32.76
CA ALA A 106 19.54 18.01 -31.70
C ALA A 106 18.39 18.65 -30.88
N ALA A 107 17.36 19.19 -31.54
CA ALA A 107 16.20 19.75 -30.85
C ALA A 107 15.40 18.65 -30.08
N GLN A 108 15.28 17.44 -30.66
CA GLN A 108 14.61 16.32 -30.00
C GLN A 108 15.36 15.85 -28.73
N VAL A 109 16.70 15.82 -28.75
CA VAL A 109 17.51 15.48 -27.57
C VAL A 109 17.29 16.51 -26.46
N VAL A 110 17.23 17.81 -26.80
CA VAL A 110 16.87 18.85 -25.82
C VAL A 110 15.47 18.63 -25.28
N THR A 111 14.49 18.32 -26.13
CA THR A 111 13.12 17.99 -25.69
C THR A 111 13.10 16.82 -24.70
N ALA A 112 13.82 15.74 -25.01
CA ALA A 112 13.91 14.56 -24.15
C ALA A 112 14.52 14.90 -22.78
N PHE A 113 15.56 15.73 -22.75
CA PHE A 113 16.15 16.22 -21.50
C PHE A 113 15.15 17.03 -20.67
N LEU A 114 14.44 17.97 -21.29
CA LEU A 114 13.43 18.77 -20.58
C LEU A 114 12.32 17.92 -19.94
N GLN A 115 11.88 16.89 -20.67
CA GLN A 115 10.77 16.05 -20.24
C GLN A 115 11.20 14.99 -19.22
N ARG A 116 12.35 14.33 -19.43
CA ARG A 116 12.78 13.20 -18.61
C ARG A 116 13.57 13.62 -17.39
N GLU A 117 14.53 14.56 -17.56
CA GLU A 117 15.42 14.98 -16.49
C GLU A 117 14.84 16.14 -15.66
N LEU A 118 14.16 17.10 -16.31
CA LEU A 118 13.56 18.24 -15.62
C LEU A 118 12.08 18.04 -15.27
N GLY A 119 11.44 16.99 -15.75
CA GLY A 119 10.05 16.69 -15.50
C GLY A 119 9.06 17.71 -16.09
N TYR A 120 9.46 18.48 -17.13
CA TYR A 120 8.61 19.48 -17.75
C TYR A 120 7.60 18.81 -18.67
N TYR A 121 6.34 18.76 -18.27
CA TYR A 121 5.32 17.90 -18.87
C TYR A 121 5.05 18.20 -20.35
N LEU A 122 5.02 19.47 -20.75
CA LEU A 122 4.69 19.93 -22.12
C LEU A 122 5.86 20.60 -22.82
N ALA A 123 7.06 20.54 -22.23
CA ALA A 123 8.21 21.18 -22.83
C ALA A 123 8.58 20.55 -24.15
N TYR A 124 8.93 21.38 -25.11
CA TYR A 124 9.60 20.95 -26.33
C TYR A 124 10.55 22.02 -26.84
N ALA A 125 11.58 21.55 -27.54
CA ALA A 125 12.54 22.39 -28.22
C ALA A 125 12.32 22.27 -29.73
N TYR A 126 12.49 23.36 -30.44
CA TYR A 126 12.30 23.45 -31.90
C TYR A 126 13.31 24.39 -32.51
N LEU A 127 13.44 24.29 -33.84
CA LEU A 127 14.25 25.22 -34.63
C LEU A 127 13.37 26.38 -35.09
N PRO A 128 13.52 27.60 -34.55
CA PRO A 128 12.77 28.73 -35.05
C PRO A 128 13.25 29.14 -36.45
N ALA A 129 12.41 29.84 -37.21
CA ALA A 129 12.85 30.47 -38.46
C ALA A 129 14.00 31.44 -38.18
N GLN A 130 15.17 31.23 -38.77
CA GLN A 130 16.40 31.94 -38.44
C GLN A 130 17.36 32.02 -39.61
N ASP A 131 18.18 33.07 -39.62
CA ASP A 131 19.36 33.19 -40.48
C ASP A 131 20.57 32.65 -39.74
N ILE A 132 21.14 31.53 -40.19
CA ILE A 132 22.29 30.91 -39.56
C ILE A 132 23.55 31.68 -39.97
N LYS A 133 24.12 32.44 -39.00
CA LYS A 133 25.37 33.20 -39.19
C LYS A 133 26.48 32.56 -38.42
N ASN A 134 27.68 32.45 -39.02
CA ASN A 134 28.89 31.88 -38.42
C ASN A 134 28.71 30.46 -37.85
N GLY A 135 27.78 29.67 -38.42
CA GLY A 135 27.51 28.31 -37.96
C GLY A 135 26.81 28.20 -36.61
N VAL A 136 26.26 29.27 -36.06
CA VAL A 136 25.50 29.22 -34.78
C VAL A 136 24.04 28.96 -35.09
N VAL A 137 23.51 27.83 -34.59
CA VAL A 137 22.10 27.45 -34.74
C VAL A 137 21.35 27.70 -33.45
N THR A 138 20.23 28.40 -33.54
CA THR A 138 19.36 28.64 -32.36
C THR A 138 18.35 27.52 -32.22
N ILE A 139 18.26 26.94 -31.01
CA ILE A 139 17.19 26.06 -30.59
C ILE A 139 16.35 26.83 -29.57
N ALA A 140 15.08 27.03 -29.88
CA ALA A 140 14.13 27.66 -28.98
C ALA A 140 13.41 26.61 -28.11
N VAL A 141 13.26 26.88 -26.84
CA VAL A 141 12.58 26.00 -25.88
C VAL A 141 11.27 26.64 -25.45
N LEU A 142 10.19 25.88 -25.53
CA LEU A 142 8.91 26.18 -24.91
C LEU A 142 8.74 25.27 -23.68
N PRO A 143 8.87 25.80 -22.47
CA PRO A 143 8.90 24.96 -21.26
C PRO A 143 7.53 24.38 -20.86
N GLY A 144 6.43 24.84 -21.49
CA GLY A 144 5.07 24.40 -21.16
C GLY A 144 4.56 25.06 -19.87
N VAL A 145 4.09 26.32 -19.98
CA VAL A 145 3.62 27.12 -18.84
C VAL A 145 2.12 26.93 -18.63
N LEU A 146 1.71 26.77 -17.39
CA LEU A 146 0.30 26.73 -17.00
C LEU A 146 -0.32 28.12 -17.17
N GLU A 147 -1.30 28.24 -18.04
CA GLU A 147 -2.03 29.50 -18.25
C GLU A 147 -3.15 29.65 -17.23
N SER A 148 -3.96 28.61 -17.04
CA SER A 148 -5.05 28.56 -16.07
C SER A 148 -5.40 27.13 -15.71
N VAL A 149 -6.11 26.97 -14.59
CA VAL A 149 -6.80 25.74 -14.21
C VAL A 149 -8.30 26.00 -14.32
N GLU A 150 -8.99 25.22 -15.12
CA GLU A 150 -10.43 25.32 -15.34
C GLU A 150 -11.15 24.12 -14.71
N GLY A 151 -12.22 24.37 -13.95
CA GLY A 151 -13.10 23.32 -13.44
C GLY A 151 -14.27 23.10 -14.41
N ALA A 152 -14.37 21.92 -15.00
CA ALA A 152 -15.55 21.49 -15.76
C ALA A 152 -16.56 20.85 -14.79
N TRP A 153 -17.28 21.69 -14.06
CA TRP A 153 -18.19 21.27 -13.02
C TRP A 153 -19.45 20.61 -13.59
N PRO A 154 -19.89 19.44 -13.06
CA PRO A 154 -21.12 18.80 -13.48
C PRO A 154 -22.34 19.63 -13.06
N ALA A 155 -23.48 19.38 -13.71
CA ALA A 155 -24.75 19.99 -13.33
C ALA A 155 -25.35 19.40 -12.05
N GLU A 156 -24.96 18.17 -11.70
CA GLU A 156 -25.34 17.50 -10.47
C GLU A 156 -24.50 18.00 -9.28
N GLU A 157 -25.07 17.95 -8.10
CA GLU A 157 -24.37 18.29 -6.86
C GLU A 157 -23.32 17.24 -6.54
N LEU A 158 -22.09 17.69 -6.27
CA LEU A 158 -21.00 16.82 -5.86
C LEU A 158 -21.12 16.45 -4.38
N ARG A 159 -20.73 15.22 -4.05
CA ARG A 159 -20.67 14.76 -2.64
C ARG A 159 -19.62 15.51 -1.83
N VAL A 160 -18.54 15.90 -2.47
CA VAL A 160 -17.47 16.69 -1.85
C VAL A 160 -17.70 18.16 -2.16
N ASN A 161 -17.65 19.00 -1.13
CA ASN A 161 -17.82 20.45 -1.26
C ASN A 161 -16.84 21.02 -2.29
N ARG A 162 -17.34 21.84 -3.18
CA ARG A 162 -16.59 22.46 -4.26
C ARG A 162 -15.36 23.22 -3.75
N ASP A 163 -15.48 23.93 -2.64
CA ASP A 163 -14.38 24.72 -2.05
C ASP A 163 -13.17 23.85 -1.68
N ILE A 164 -13.40 22.60 -1.25
CA ILE A 164 -12.35 21.64 -0.94
C ILE A 164 -11.60 21.26 -2.22
N VAL A 165 -12.32 20.94 -3.29
CA VAL A 165 -11.71 20.62 -4.59
C VAL A 165 -10.93 21.81 -5.12
N GLU A 166 -11.51 23.01 -5.09
CA GLU A 166 -10.84 24.25 -5.53
C GLU A 166 -9.59 24.57 -4.70
N SER A 167 -9.59 24.27 -3.39
CA SER A 167 -8.42 24.49 -2.54
C SER A 167 -7.21 23.66 -2.98
N HIS A 168 -7.43 22.43 -3.43
CA HIS A 168 -6.39 21.57 -3.99
C HIS A 168 -5.92 22.09 -5.35
N LEU A 169 -6.86 22.47 -6.24
CA LEU A 169 -6.53 22.99 -7.57
C LEU A 169 -5.73 24.30 -7.50
N LYS A 170 -5.96 25.16 -6.51
CA LYS A 170 -5.21 26.42 -6.28
C LYS A 170 -3.71 26.19 -5.99
N ARG A 171 -3.28 24.98 -5.70
CA ARG A 171 -1.86 24.64 -5.56
C ARG A 171 -1.12 24.70 -6.90
N LEU A 172 -1.82 24.46 -8.00
CA LEU A 172 -1.30 24.61 -9.36
C LEU A 172 -1.35 26.10 -9.74
N LYS A 173 -0.19 26.75 -9.75
CA LYS A 173 -0.09 28.22 -9.91
C LYS A 173 0.00 28.59 -11.40
N PRO A 174 -0.94 29.37 -11.95
CA PRO A 174 -0.79 29.95 -13.27
C PRO A 174 0.52 30.75 -13.39
N GLY A 175 1.13 30.69 -14.57
CA GLY A 175 2.41 31.34 -14.84
C GLY A 175 3.65 30.50 -14.52
N THR A 176 3.50 29.33 -13.91
CA THR A 176 4.61 28.39 -13.63
C THR A 176 4.73 27.32 -14.72
N VAL A 177 5.92 26.73 -14.87
CA VAL A 177 6.13 25.58 -15.74
C VAL A 177 5.38 24.38 -15.17
N ILE A 178 4.65 23.66 -16.04
CA ILE A 178 3.90 22.46 -15.67
C ILE A 178 4.89 21.32 -15.42
N ARG A 179 5.06 20.93 -14.17
CA ARG A 179 5.88 19.79 -13.78
C ARG A 179 5.02 18.56 -13.54
N VAL A 180 5.46 17.41 -14.05
CA VAL A 180 4.76 16.13 -13.88
C VAL A 180 4.46 15.85 -12.41
N GLU A 181 5.47 15.97 -11.55
CA GLU A 181 5.34 15.67 -10.11
C GLU A 181 4.31 16.54 -9.38
N GLU A 182 4.27 17.85 -9.71
CA GLU A 182 3.34 18.79 -9.08
C GLU A 182 1.89 18.51 -9.49
N VAL A 183 1.67 18.20 -10.78
CA VAL A 183 0.34 17.87 -11.29
C VAL A 183 -0.11 16.51 -10.77
N GLU A 184 0.75 15.50 -10.87
CA GLU A 184 0.44 14.15 -10.34
C GLU A 184 0.08 14.22 -8.86
N ARG A 185 0.86 14.97 -8.04
CA ARG A 185 0.54 15.11 -6.61
C ARG A 185 -0.86 15.67 -6.39
N VAL A 186 -1.24 16.75 -7.08
CA VAL A 186 -2.59 17.35 -6.93
C VAL A 186 -3.68 16.39 -7.40
N VAL A 187 -3.47 15.71 -8.54
CA VAL A 187 -4.42 14.74 -9.08
C VAL A 187 -4.64 13.58 -8.12
N PHE A 188 -3.56 13.01 -7.58
CA PHE A 188 -3.66 11.89 -6.64
C PHE A 188 -4.27 12.33 -5.31
N LEU A 189 -3.91 13.50 -4.78
CA LEU A 189 -4.51 14.00 -3.54
C LEU A 189 -6.01 14.25 -3.67
N LEU A 190 -6.47 14.73 -4.84
CA LEU A 190 -7.89 14.89 -5.12
C LEU A 190 -8.61 13.54 -5.25
N ASN A 191 -7.98 12.54 -5.87
CA ASN A 191 -8.53 11.17 -5.96
C ASN A 191 -8.39 10.38 -4.65
N ASP A 192 -7.60 10.85 -3.69
CA ASP A 192 -7.54 10.31 -2.32
C ASP A 192 -8.72 10.80 -1.44
N LEU A 193 -9.46 11.85 -1.86
CA LEU A 193 -10.71 12.25 -1.23
C LEU A 193 -11.81 11.21 -1.51
N ARG A 194 -12.60 10.91 -0.53
CA ARG A 194 -13.68 9.93 -0.65
C ARG A 194 -14.95 10.55 -1.26
N GLY A 195 -15.68 9.76 -2.04
CA GLY A 195 -16.94 10.17 -2.65
C GLY A 195 -16.82 11.02 -3.92
N ILE A 196 -15.58 11.25 -4.41
CA ILE A 196 -15.31 11.99 -5.65
C ILE A 196 -14.26 11.27 -6.49
N ARG A 197 -14.37 11.41 -7.81
CA ARG A 197 -13.37 11.00 -8.78
C ARG A 197 -13.02 12.18 -9.66
N MET A 198 -11.73 12.42 -9.84
CA MET A 198 -11.20 13.53 -10.65
C MET A 198 -10.55 13.00 -11.91
N SER A 199 -10.93 13.53 -13.06
CA SER A 199 -10.20 13.37 -14.31
C SER A 199 -9.61 14.70 -14.76
N PHE A 200 -8.48 14.64 -15.49
CA PHE A 200 -7.76 15.81 -15.94
C PHE A 200 -7.45 15.71 -17.41
N ALA A 201 -7.60 16.83 -18.10
CA ALA A 201 -7.23 16.98 -19.50
C ALA A 201 -6.42 18.25 -19.70
N ILE A 202 -5.52 18.24 -20.68
CA ILE A 202 -4.76 19.43 -21.06
C ILE A 202 -5.29 19.96 -22.38
N LYS A 203 -5.59 21.26 -22.42
CA LYS A 203 -5.95 22.00 -23.62
C LYS A 203 -4.84 22.99 -24.00
N PRO A 204 -4.65 23.28 -25.30
CA PRO A 204 -3.77 24.36 -25.73
C PRO A 204 -4.21 25.68 -25.12
N GLY A 205 -3.24 26.46 -24.63
CA GLY A 205 -3.47 27.83 -24.17
C GLY A 205 -3.64 28.82 -25.30
N THR A 206 -3.71 30.11 -24.98
CA THR A 206 -3.87 31.19 -25.93
C THR A 206 -2.66 31.38 -26.85
N HIS A 207 -1.45 31.07 -26.37
CA HIS A 207 -0.18 31.18 -27.06
C HIS A 207 0.59 29.87 -27.11
N ALA A 208 1.52 29.71 -28.05
CA ALA A 208 2.44 28.57 -28.10
C ALA A 208 3.23 28.47 -26.79
N GLY A 209 3.40 27.24 -26.26
CA GLY A 209 4.07 26.99 -24.99
C GLY A 209 3.22 27.25 -23.74
N LYS A 210 1.96 27.65 -23.88
CA LYS A 210 1.00 27.73 -22.78
C LYS A 210 -0.06 26.64 -22.86
N ALA A 211 -0.53 26.20 -21.70
CA ALA A 211 -1.57 25.16 -21.60
C ALA A 211 -2.56 25.48 -20.48
N ILE A 212 -3.78 25.01 -20.67
CA ILE A 212 -4.88 25.07 -19.71
C ILE A 212 -5.13 23.66 -19.19
N LEU A 213 -5.10 23.49 -17.88
CA LEU A 213 -5.48 22.24 -17.23
C LEU A 213 -6.98 22.26 -16.93
N VAL A 214 -7.72 21.29 -17.47
CA VAL A 214 -9.15 21.14 -17.22
C VAL A 214 -9.35 20.00 -16.24
N ALA A 215 -9.92 20.31 -15.08
CA ALA A 215 -10.25 19.36 -14.01
C ALA A 215 -11.75 19.07 -14.06
N THR A 216 -12.12 17.80 -14.20
CA THR A 216 -13.51 17.34 -14.29
C THR A 216 -13.82 16.43 -13.10
N PRO A 217 -14.49 16.95 -12.07
CA PRO A 217 -14.97 16.14 -10.96
C PRO A 217 -16.23 15.35 -11.35
N SER A 218 -16.37 14.17 -10.77
CA SER A 218 -17.59 13.34 -10.84
C SER A 218 -17.82 12.67 -9.49
N ASN A 219 -19.07 12.34 -9.18
CA ASN A 219 -19.36 11.58 -7.99
C ASN A 219 -18.83 10.14 -8.11
N ASP A 220 -18.24 9.64 -7.04
CA ASP A 220 -17.98 8.22 -6.87
C ASP A 220 -19.07 7.57 -6.02
N LYS A 221 -19.00 6.25 -5.77
CA LYS A 221 -19.99 5.54 -4.93
C LYS A 221 -20.08 6.19 -3.54
N ALA A 222 -21.33 6.36 -3.06
CA ALA A 222 -21.57 6.87 -1.70
C ALA A 222 -21.32 5.81 -0.64
N LEU A 223 -21.68 4.59 -1.00
CA LEU A 223 -21.64 3.44 -0.13
C LEU A 223 -20.86 2.36 -0.84
N THR A 224 -19.90 1.78 -0.14
CA THR A 224 -19.12 0.62 -0.58
C THR A 224 -19.08 -0.38 0.56
N GLY A 225 -18.90 -1.63 0.24
CA GLY A 225 -18.82 -2.64 1.27
C GLY A 225 -18.48 -4.01 0.73
N SER A 226 -18.34 -4.95 1.64
CA SER A 226 -18.15 -6.35 1.30
C SER A 226 -18.79 -7.26 2.33
N VAL A 227 -19.19 -8.44 1.90
CA VAL A 227 -19.56 -9.54 2.78
C VAL A 227 -18.78 -10.78 2.36
N GLY A 228 -18.33 -11.56 3.33
CA GLY A 228 -17.50 -12.70 3.05
C GLY A 228 -17.62 -13.80 4.09
N LEU A 229 -17.13 -14.96 3.69
CA LEU A 229 -16.98 -16.14 4.54
C LEU A 229 -15.56 -16.66 4.38
N ASP A 230 -14.96 -17.12 5.45
CA ASP A 230 -13.67 -17.80 5.40
C ASP A 230 -13.59 -19.02 6.33
N ALA A 231 -12.60 -19.86 6.06
CA ALA A 231 -12.20 -20.99 6.89
C ALA A 231 -10.79 -20.76 7.46
N ASN A 232 -10.50 -19.53 7.87
CA ASN A 232 -9.19 -19.10 8.35
C ASN A 232 -9.13 -18.97 9.88
N GLY A 233 -10.21 -19.28 10.57
CA GLY A 233 -10.30 -19.20 12.02
C GLY A 233 -9.55 -20.32 12.74
N SER A 234 -9.45 -20.17 14.06
CA SER A 234 -8.94 -21.22 14.95
C SER A 234 -10.03 -22.23 15.27
N ARG A 235 -9.70 -23.52 15.32
CA ARG A 235 -10.65 -24.54 15.79
C ARG A 235 -11.15 -24.31 17.21
N TYR A 236 -10.43 -23.52 18.01
CA TYR A 236 -10.75 -23.25 19.41
C TYR A 236 -11.76 -22.13 19.61
N ALA A 237 -11.85 -21.20 18.64
CA ALA A 237 -12.78 -20.08 18.68
C ALA A 237 -13.73 -20.03 17.46
N GLY A 238 -13.72 -21.11 16.65
CA GLY A 238 -14.48 -21.23 15.42
C GLY A 238 -13.63 -21.13 14.17
N THR A 239 -13.74 -22.19 13.33
CA THR A 239 -12.96 -22.31 12.08
C THR A 239 -13.53 -21.44 10.97
N TYR A 240 -14.86 -21.42 10.84
CA TYR A 240 -15.54 -20.62 9.82
C TYR A 240 -15.95 -19.27 10.37
N ARG A 241 -15.72 -18.22 9.57
CA ARG A 241 -16.01 -16.86 10.01
C ARG A 241 -16.80 -16.13 8.95
N GLY A 242 -17.75 -15.32 9.41
CA GLY A 242 -18.45 -14.32 8.61
C GLY A 242 -17.76 -12.96 8.76
N ILE A 243 -17.58 -12.24 7.66
CA ILE A 243 -16.97 -10.92 7.63
C ILE A 243 -17.90 -9.98 6.89
N ALA A 244 -18.14 -8.78 7.42
CA ALA A 244 -18.88 -7.73 6.76
C ALA A 244 -18.14 -6.40 6.93
N THR A 245 -18.00 -5.65 5.84
CA THR A 245 -17.46 -4.29 5.86
C THR A 245 -18.44 -3.34 5.18
N PHE A 246 -18.47 -2.13 5.65
CA PHE A 246 -19.31 -1.07 5.11
C PHE A 246 -18.55 0.26 5.22
N SER A 247 -18.58 1.07 4.17
CA SER A 247 -18.03 2.42 4.17
C SER A 247 -19.02 3.40 3.58
N TRP A 248 -19.21 4.50 4.28
CA TRP A 248 -19.98 5.65 3.82
C TRP A 248 -19.01 6.77 3.43
N GLU A 249 -18.97 7.04 2.14
CA GLU A 249 -17.99 7.94 1.54
C GLU A 249 -18.53 9.36 1.49
N SER A 250 -17.80 10.29 2.06
CA SER A 250 -18.09 11.72 2.18
C SER A 250 -19.45 12.04 2.84
N PRO A 251 -19.75 11.48 4.05
CA PRO A 251 -21.02 11.74 4.73
C PRO A 251 -21.25 13.22 5.04
N PHE A 252 -20.19 14.00 5.26
CA PHE A 252 -20.28 15.43 5.59
C PHE A 252 -19.82 16.35 4.46
N GLY A 253 -19.55 15.81 3.26
CA GLY A 253 -19.10 16.59 2.12
C GLY A 253 -17.64 17.04 2.20
N LEU A 254 -16.85 16.44 3.09
CA LEU A 254 -15.46 16.84 3.35
C LEU A 254 -14.43 15.94 2.66
N GLY A 255 -14.89 14.96 1.86
CA GLY A 255 -14.01 13.90 1.35
C GLY A 255 -13.63 12.91 2.45
N ASP A 256 -14.39 12.88 3.50
CA ASP A 256 -14.29 12.07 4.71
C ASP A 256 -14.87 10.67 4.49
N SER A 257 -14.68 9.77 5.47
CA SER A 257 -15.18 8.40 5.37
C SER A 257 -15.50 7.87 6.75
N PHE A 258 -16.68 7.25 6.88
CA PHE A 258 -17.08 6.47 8.04
C PHE A 258 -17.10 5.00 7.64
N SER A 259 -16.49 4.12 8.45
CA SER A 259 -16.38 2.70 8.15
C SER A 259 -16.78 1.83 9.34
N VAL A 260 -17.35 0.67 9.02
CA VAL A 260 -17.68 -0.39 9.98
C VAL A 260 -17.12 -1.69 9.43
N SER A 261 -16.46 -2.46 10.29
CA SER A 261 -16.03 -3.83 9.99
C SER A 261 -16.51 -4.74 11.13
N HIS A 262 -17.08 -5.87 10.76
CA HIS A 262 -17.54 -6.87 11.72
C HIS A 262 -17.09 -8.26 11.28
N LEU A 263 -16.60 -9.05 12.23
CA LEU A 263 -16.20 -10.44 12.01
C LEU A 263 -16.77 -11.29 13.16
N GLN A 264 -17.41 -12.41 12.81
CA GLN A 264 -17.94 -13.35 13.79
C GLN A 264 -17.65 -14.79 13.36
N SER A 265 -17.22 -15.64 14.30
CA SER A 265 -17.08 -17.07 14.07
C SER A 265 -18.39 -17.82 14.24
N GLU A 266 -18.51 -19.02 13.60
CA GLU A 266 -19.72 -19.85 13.66
C GLU A 266 -20.07 -20.34 15.04
N THR A 267 -19.06 -20.48 15.92
CA THR A 267 -19.28 -20.91 17.32
C THR A 267 -19.65 -19.75 18.25
N GLY A 268 -19.53 -18.50 17.77
CA GLY A 268 -19.56 -17.32 18.63
C GLY A 268 -18.30 -17.17 19.49
N GLY A 269 -17.30 -18.03 19.29
CA GLY A 269 -16.05 -17.99 20.03
C GLY A 269 -15.12 -16.82 19.65
N LEU A 270 -15.44 -16.05 18.63
CA LEU A 270 -14.81 -14.79 18.26
C LEU A 270 -15.84 -13.84 17.68
N ASP A 271 -15.94 -12.66 18.26
CA ASP A 271 -16.72 -11.53 17.75
C ASP A 271 -15.82 -10.29 17.77
N PHE A 272 -15.73 -9.60 16.65
CA PHE A 272 -14.95 -8.39 16.50
C PHE A 272 -15.73 -7.34 15.74
N THR A 273 -15.73 -6.11 16.26
CA THR A 273 -16.30 -4.95 15.60
C THR A 273 -15.32 -3.79 15.62
N LEU A 274 -15.16 -3.11 14.49
CA LEU A 274 -14.38 -1.89 14.35
C LEU A 274 -15.22 -0.80 13.72
N LEU A 275 -15.19 0.38 14.32
CA LEU A 275 -15.73 1.63 13.78
C LEU A 275 -14.58 2.57 13.49
N GLY A 276 -14.58 3.21 12.35
CA GLY A 276 -13.56 4.17 11.95
C GLY A 276 -14.15 5.42 11.31
N TYR A 277 -13.56 6.56 11.60
CA TYR A 277 -13.83 7.80 10.89
C TYR A 277 -12.51 8.46 10.47
N THR A 278 -12.42 8.89 9.22
CA THR A 278 -11.25 9.54 8.65
C THR A 278 -11.65 10.85 8.00
N LEU A 279 -10.92 11.92 8.32
CA LEU A 279 -11.15 13.28 7.86
C LEU A 279 -9.91 13.83 7.17
N PRO A 280 -9.97 14.21 5.88
CA PRO A 280 -8.92 15.00 5.23
C PRO A 280 -8.85 16.40 5.81
N VAL A 281 -7.63 16.91 6.03
CA VAL A 281 -7.39 18.24 6.60
C VAL A 281 -6.49 19.06 5.68
N GLY A 282 -7.00 20.19 5.21
CA GLY A 282 -6.29 21.07 4.27
C GLY A 282 -6.19 20.46 2.88
N ALA A 283 -5.25 20.96 2.06
CA ALA A 283 -5.06 20.54 0.67
C ALA A 283 -3.73 19.81 0.43
N ASP A 284 -3.00 19.46 1.49
CA ASP A 284 -1.69 18.80 1.42
C ASP A 284 -1.77 17.27 1.54
N GLY A 285 -2.99 16.75 1.78
CA GLY A 285 -3.27 15.32 1.91
C GLY A 285 -3.14 14.79 3.34
N LEU A 286 -3.00 15.65 4.36
CA LEU A 286 -3.09 15.21 5.76
C LEU A 286 -4.47 14.60 6.01
N LYS A 287 -4.51 13.42 6.63
CA LYS A 287 -5.72 12.76 7.12
C LYS A 287 -5.60 12.52 8.61
N LEU A 288 -6.63 12.88 9.35
CA LEU A 288 -6.81 12.54 10.76
C LEU A 288 -7.87 11.45 10.87
N GLY A 289 -7.67 10.52 11.78
CA GLY A 289 -8.65 9.47 11.99
C GLY A 289 -8.80 9.10 13.45
N VAL A 290 -9.97 8.54 13.75
CA VAL A 290 -10.30 7.90 15.02
C VAL A 290 -10.87 6.52 14.74
N ASN A 291 -10.53 5.55 15.57
CA ASN A 291 -11.09 4.21 15.53
C ASN A 291 -11.49 3.75 16.93
N VAL A 292 -12.55 2.94 16.98
CA VAL A 292 -12.99 2.24 18.20
C VAL A 292 -13.18 0.79 17.81
N SER A 293 -12.64 -0.14 18.59
CA SER A 293 -12.89 -1.55 18.36
C SER A 293 -13.24 -2.30 19.64
N THR A 294 -14.02 -3.37 19.45
CA THR A 294 -14.35 -4.34 20.50
C THR A 294 -14.06 -5.75 19.99
N VAL A 295 -13.51 -6.58 20.86
CA VAL A 295 -13.27 -8.00 20.63
C VAL A 295 -13.87 -8.76 21.79
N ASN A 296 -14.67 -9.79 21.51
CA ASN A 296 -15.08 -10.78 22.50
C ASN A 296 -14.58 -12.15 22.02
N TYR A 297 -14.00 -12.93 22.92
CA TYR A 297 -13.59 -14.27 22.60
C TYR A 297 -13.98 -15.27 23.68
N SER A 298 -14.26 -16.51 23.27
CA SER A 298 -14.52 -17.64 24.16
C SER A 298 -13.99 -18.92 23.50
N LEU A 299 -13.14 -19.64 24.20
CA LEU A 299 -12.59 -20.89 23.68
C LEU A 299 -13.48 -22.08 24.02
N GLU A 300 -13.56 -23.03 23.09
CA GLU A 300 -14.32 -24.27 23.23
C GLU A 300 -13.90 -25.05 24.49
N GLU A 301 -14.81 -25.25 25.44
CA GLU A 301 -14.53 -25.91 26.73
C GLU A 301 -14.05 -27.36 26.58
N ASN A 302 -14.49 -28.08 25.53
CA ASN A 302 -14.04 -29.43 25.24
C ASN A 302 -12.54 -29.54 24.95
N ASP A 303 -11.97 -28.51 24.35
CA ASP A 303 -10.55 -28.41 24.05
C ASP A 303 -9.78 -27.66 25.15
N PHE A 304 -10.45 -26.74 25.87
CA PHE A 304 -9.92 -25.92 26.97
C PHE A 304 -10.82 -25.96 28.19
N PRO A 305 -10.70 -27.01 29.03
CA PRO A 305 -11.60 -27.19 30.17
C PRO A 305 -11.53 -26.10 31.24
N LEU A 306 -10.58 -25.16 31.15
CA LEU A 306 -10.47 -24.01 32.03
C LEU A 306 -11.53 -22.92 31.78
N GLY A 307 -12.26 -23.00 30.66
CA GLY A 307 -13.27 -22.02 30.26
C GLY A 307 -12.65 -20.63 30.06
N LEU A 308 -11.73 -20.53 29.10
CA LEU A 308 -11.03 -19.28 28.77
C LEU A 308 -11.89 -18.39 27.90
N ASN A 309 -12.17 -17.19 28.37
CA ASN A 309 -12.89 -16.15 27.63
C ASN A 309 -12.38 -14.76 28.01
N GLY A 310 -12.73 -13.76 27.24
CA GLY A 310 -12.35 -12.38 27.53
C GLY A 310 -12.90 -11.39 26.54
N ASP A 311 -12.66 -10.16 26.83
CA ASP A 311 -13.02 -9.01 26.00
C ASP A 311 -11.84 -8.04 25.91
N ALA A 312 -11.81 -7.30 24.80
CA ALA A 312 -10.89 -6.19 24.61
C ALA A 312 -11.59 -5.02 23.93
N GLU A 313 -11.30 -3.83 24.44
CA GLU A 313 -11.77 -2.58 23.86
C GLU A 313 -10.56 -1.72 23.45
N SER A 314 -10.67 -0.97 22.38
CA SER A 314 -9.63 -0.01 22.01
C SER A 314 -10.20 1.28 21.45
N LEU A 315 -9.51 2.38 21.77
CA LEU A 315 -9.71 3.69 21.18
C LEU A 315 -8.38 4.17 20.61
N GLY A 316 -8.35 4.43 19.30
CA GLY A 316 -7.17 4.92 18.59
C GLY A 316 -7.42 6.25 17.91
N VAL A 317 -6.38 7.06 17.85
CA VAL A 317 -6.32 8.27 17.01
C VAL A 317 -5.06 8.22 16.17
N PHE A 318 -5.13 8.71 14.93
CA PHE A 318 -3.97 8.72 14.05
C PHE A 318 -3.95 9.92 13.12
N ALA A 319 -2.75 10.22 12.61
CA ALA A 319 -2.53 11.14 11.52
C ALA A 319 -1.70 10.45 10.44
N LEU A 320 -2.13 10.58 9.18
CA LEU A 320 -1.47 10.06 8.00
C LEU A 320 -1.14 11.22 7.06
N TYR A 321 0.13 11.33 6.63
CA TYR A 321 0.58 12.38 5.73
C TYR A 321 1.36 11.82 4.54
N PRO A 322 0.97 12.13 3.28
CA PRO A 322 1.70 11.71 2.08
C PRO A 322 2.95 12.58 1.88
N LEU A 323 4.13 12.03 2.23
CA LEU A 323 5.42 12.67 2.00
C LEU A 323 5.70 12.77 0.49
N VAL A 324 5.50 11.66 -0.23
CA VAL A 324 5.58 11.57 -1.69
C VAL A 324 4.28 10.95 -2.20
N ARG A 325 3.69 11.55 -3.24
CA ARG A 325 2.49 11.05 -3.87
C ARG A 325 2.60 11.23 -5.37
N SER A 326 2.95 10.16 -6.08
CA SER A 326 3.15 10.13 -7.53
C SER A 326 2.73 8.77 -8.10
N ARG A 327 2.81 8.62 -9.41
CA ARG A 327 2.48 7.37 -10.11
C ARG A 327 3.36 6.20 -9.68
N ASN A 328 4.67 6.45 -9.57
CA ASN A 328 5.66 5.39 -9.42
C ASN A 328 6.25 5.28 -8.01
N LEU A 329 5.98 6.26 -7.14
CA LEU A 329 6.48 6.26 -5.77
C LEU A 329 5.47 6.94 -4.85
N ASN A 330 5.03 6.23 -3.84
CA ASN A 330 4.19 6.75 -2.78
C ASN A 330 4.86 6.47 -1.44
N VAL A 331 4.95 7.49 -0.59
CA VAL A 331 5.52 7.38 0.76
C VAL A 331 4.62 8.15 1.71
N PHE A 332 4.19 7.47 2.76
CA PHE A 332 3.32 8.03 3.80
C PHE A 332 4.01 7.97 5.15
N ALA A 333 3.91 9.05 5.91
CA ALA A 333 4.23 9.07 7.32
C ALA A 333 2.95 8.88 8.14
N LEU A 334 3.05 8.06 9.18
CA LEU A 334 1.98 7.74 10.11
C LEU A 334 2.43 8.11 11.52
N THR A 335 1.54 8.68 12.30
CA THR A 335 1.65 8.70 13.77
C THR A 335 0.31 8.33 14.37
N GLY A 336 0.32 7.64 15.49
CA GLY A 336 -0.90 7.18 16.15
C GLY A 336 -0.70 6.95 17.63
N TYR A 337 -1.80 7.01 18.37
CA TYR A 337 -1.90 6.65 19.76
C TYR A 337 -3.12 5.76 19.94
N ASP A 338 -2.94 4.64 20.62
CA ASP A 338 -4.00 3.67 20.91
C ASP A 338 -4.04 3.41 22.42
N LYS A 339 -5.22 3.50 23.02
CA LYS A 339 -5.51 3.02 24.36
C LYS A 339 -6.34 1.74 24.23
N LYS A 340 -5.88 0.66 24.89
CA LYS A 340 -6.51 -0.67 24.83
C LYS A 340 -6.72 -1.17 26.27
N GLU A 341 -7.87 -1.78 26.51
CA GLU A 341 -8.20 -2.46 27.75
C GLU A 341 -8.54 -3.92 27.45
N PHE A 342 -8.01 -4.85 28.22
CA PHE A 342 -8.22 -6.28 28.07
C PHE A 342 -8.69 -6.87 29.38
N THR A 343 -9.69 -7.73 29.33
CA THR A 343 -10.16 -8.52 30.45
C THR A 343 -10.15 -10.00 30.07
N ASP A 344 -9.25 -10.76 30.69
CA ASP A 344 -9.09 -12.19 30.48
C ASP A 344 -9.66 -12.96 31.68
N ARG A 345 -10.53 -13.94 31.45
CA ARG A 345 -11.22 -14.72 32.48
C ARG A 345 -10.97 -16.21 32.33
N GLN A 346 -10.78 -16.88 33.42
CA GLN A 346 -10.72 -18.33 33.55
C GLN A 346 -11.91 -18.81 34.39
N SER A 347 -12.99 -19.26 33.74
CA SER A 347 -14.24 -19.59 34.44
C SER A 347 -14.08 -20.65 35.50
N LEU A 348 -13.21 -21.68 35.32
CA LEU A 348 -13.01 -22.76 36.27
C LEU A 348 -12.26 -22.30 37.55
N SER A 349 -11.30 -21.40 37.42
CA SER A 349 -10.51 -20.92 38.58
C SER A 349 -11.08 -19.65 39.21
N GLY A 350 -12.01 -18.97 38.52
CA GLY A 350 -12.52 -17.64 38.85
C GLY A 350 -11.44 -16.54 38.76
N LEU A 351 -10.33 -16.81 38.06
CA LEU A 351 -9.27 -15.83 37.87
C LEU A 351 -9.68 -14.84 36.78
N GLU A 352 -9.58 -13.55 37.09
CA GLU A 352 -9.74 -12.46 36.16
C GLU A 352 -8.46 -11.62 36.13
N THR A 353 -8.00 -11.26 34.95
CA THR A 353 -6.83 -10.39 34.75
C THR A 353 -7.27 -9.22 33.88
N VAL A 354 -7.13 -8.01 34.42
CA VAL A 354 -7.37 -6.76 33.67
C VAL A 354 -6.04 -6.10 33.35
N LYS A 355 -5.84 -5.66 32.13
CA LYS A 355 -4.67 -4.90 31.74
C LYS A 355 -5.04 -3.74 30.81
N GLU A 356 -4.33 -2.65 30.96
CA GLU A 356 -4.42 -1.46 30.11
C GLU A 356 -3.11 -1.30 29.35
N VAL A 357 -3.20 -1.03 28.05
CA VAL A 357 -2.05 -0.81 27.18
C VAL A 357 -2.21 0.52 26.46
N ASP A 358 -1.30 1.44 26.72
CA ASP A 358 -1.14 2.69 26.01
C ASP A 358 -0.01 2.55 24.97
N SER A 359 -0.27 2.76 23.68
CA SER A 359 0.71 2.59 22.62
C SER A 359 0.86 3.87 21.79
N PHE A 360 2.09 4.29 21.55
CA PHE A 360 2.42 5.37 20.61
C PHE A 360 3.17 4.78 19.43
N ARG A 361 2.78 5.20 18.21
CA ARG A 361 3.33 4.66 16.95
C ARG A 361 3.83 5.77 16.03
N LEU A 362 5.03 5.54 15.46
CA LEU A 362 5.56 6.29 14.34
C LEU A 362 5.85 5.33 13.19
N GLY A 363 5.39 5.65 12.00
CA GLY A 363 5.51 4.77 10.86
C GLY A 363 5.83 5.45 9.55
N LEU A 364 6.44 4.67 8.66
CA LEU A 364 6.61 4.98 7.24
C LEU A 364 6.09 3.80 6.44
N SER A 365 5.27 4.08 5.43
CA SER A 365 4.79 3.06 4.52
C SER A 365 4.79 3.58 3.09
N GLY A 366 4.81 2.67 2.12
CA GLY A 366 4.77 3.11 0.74
C GLY A 366 4.82 1.97 -0.26
N ASP A 367 4.72 2.38 -1.52
CA ASP A 367 4.88 1.52 -2.68
C ASP A 367 5.72 2.21 -3.75
N SER A 368 6.37 1.39 -4.58
CA SER A 368 7.10 1.89 -5.75
C SER A 368 6.99 0.92 -6.92
N ARG A 369 7.01 1.47 -8.12
CA ARG A 369 7.02 0.72 -9.37
C ARG A 369 8.34 0.92 -10.09
N ASP A 370 8.88 -0.15 -10.65
CA ASP A 370 10.10 -0.11 -11.45
C ASP A 370 9.95 -0.96 -12.73
N SER A 371 10.89 -0.80 -13.66
CA SER A 371 10.94 -1.53 -14.93
C SER A 371 11.96 -2.67 -14.95
N LEU A 372 12.52 -3.06 -13.79
CA LEU A 372 13.53 -4.12 -13.72
C LEU A 372 12.93 -5.47 -14.14
N VAL A 373 13.59 -6.16 -15.05
CA VAL A 373 13.24 -7.52 -15.50
C VAL A 373 11.75 -7.70 -15.84
N GLY A 374 11.18 -6.77 -16.64
CA GLY A 374 9.76 -6.84 -17.02
C GLY A 374 8.79 -6.10 -16.10
N GLY A 375 9.32 -5.38 -15.11
CA GLY A 375 8.54 -4.56 -14.18
C GLY A 375 8.22 -5.21 -12.85
N GLY A 376 8.23 -4.39 -11.80
CA GLY A 376 7.93 -4.82 -10.44
C GLY A 376 7.16 -3.77 -9.63
N LEU A 377 6.41 -4.24 -8.65
CA LEU A 377 5.72 -3.44 -7.66
C LEU A 377 6.29 -3.80 -6.28
N ASN A 378 6.82 -2.81 -5.60
CA ASN A 378 7.42 -2.97 -4.27
C ASN A 378 6.52 -2.34 -3.23
N PHE A 379 6.48 -2.93 -2.05
CA PHE A 379 5.77 -2.43 -0.87
C PHE A 379 6.71 -2.43 0.32
N PHE A 380 6.57 -1.45 1.18
CA PHE A 380 7.24 -1.43 2.46
C PHE A 380 6.36 -0.82 3.55
N ASN A 381 6.55 -1.31 4.75
CA ASN A 381 5.99 -0.73 5.96
C ASN A 381 7.03 -0.86 7.07
N PHE A 382 7.19 0.18 7.84
CA PHE A 382 8.07 0.24 8.99
C PHE A 382 7.37 1.04 10.08
N ASN A 383 7.22 0.46 11.28
CA ASN A 383 6.62 1.12 12.43
C ASN A 383 7.52 0.94 13.65
N LEU A 384 7.81 2.02 14.32
CA LEU A 384 8.35 2.04 15.68
C LEU A 384 7.17 2.24 16.64
N GLU A 385 7.04 1.37 17.62
CA GLU A 385 5.95 1.40 18.58
C GLU A 385 6.52 1.32 20.01
N GLU A 386 6.13 2.26 20.82
CA GLU A 386 6.39 2.30 22.27
C GLU A 386 5.07 2.01 22.98
N SER A 387 5.07 1.08 23.92
CA SER A 387 3.89 0.67 24.67
C SER A 387 4.16 0.65 26.16
N LYS A 388 3.14 1.05 26.90
CA LYS A 388 3.09 0.98 28.36
C LYS A 388 1.92 0.10 28.76
N THR A 389 2.21 -1.01 29.44
CA THR A 389 1.20 -1.95 29.96
C THR A 389 1.11 -1.86 31.48
N ASN A 390 -0.09 -1.66 32.00
CA ASN A 390 -0.42 -1.63 33.41
C ASN A 390 -1.41 -2.74 33.75
N TYR A 391 -1.38 -3.26 34.98
CA TYR A 391 -2.27 -4.30 35.49
C TYR A 391 -3.10 -3.79 36.67
N PRO A 392 -4.18 -3.01 36.46
CA PRO A 392 -4.97 -2.40 37.57
C PRO A 392 -5.69 -3.41 38.45
N GLY A 393 -5.94 -4.65 37.99
CA GLY A 393 -6.54 -5.74 38.73
C GLY A 393 -5.57 -6.60 39.54
N GLY A 394 -4.28 -6.27 39.52
CA GLY A 394 -3.21 -7.06 40.16
C GLY A 394 -2.36 -7.79 39.11
N VAL A 395 -1.08 -7.88 39.41
CA VAL A 395 -0.06 -8.39 38.50
C VAL A 395 -0.08 -9.91 38.45
N PRO A 396 -0.13 -10.53 37.24
CA PRO A 396 0.08 -11.96 37.11
C PRO A 396 1.46 -12.36 37.68
N PHE A 397 1.53 -13.51 38.33
CA PHE A 397 2.76 -14.00 38.93
C PHE A 397 3.94 -14.03 37.96
N GLY A 398 5.01 -13.33 38.31
CA GLY A 398 6.25 -13.28 37.51
C GLY A 398 6.30 -12.16 36.47
N LEU A 399 5.37 -11.20 36.50
CA LEU A 399 5.41 -9.96 35.72
C LEU A 399 5.61 -8.76 36.68
N ASP A 400 6.04 -7.64 36.13
CA ASP A 400 6.14 -6.36 36.82
C ASP A 400 4.80 -5.60 36.74
N ASP A 401 4.53 -4.72 37.71
CA ASP A 401 3.29 -3.91 37.75
C ASP A 401 3.11 -3.03 36.52
N GLU A 402 4.19 -2.63 35.91
CA GLU A 402 4.26 -1.77 34.75
C GLU A 402 5.34 -2.28 33.79
N LEU A 403 4.98 -2.47 32.52
CA LEU A 403 5.90 -2.81 31.45
C LEU A 403 5.98 -1.66 30.46
N ASN A 404 7.18 -1.10 30.28
CA ASN A 404 7.47 -0.16 29.19
C ASN A 404 8.27 -0.92 28.14
N THR A 405 7.74 -1.01 26.94
CA THR A 405 8.31 -1.85 25.87
C THR A 405 8.43 -1.05 24.58
N MET A 406 9.45 -1.39 23.80
CA MET A 406 9.64 -0.82 22.47
C MET A 406 9.83 -1.94 21.45
N ARG A 407 9.18 -1.79 20.28
CA ARG A 407 9.30 -2.74 19.19
C ARG A 407 9.29 -2.06 17.83
N VAL A 408 9.91 -2.72 16.88
CA VAL A 408 9.90 -2.36 15.47
C VAL A 408 9.13 -3.42 14.69
N ASN A 409 8.09 -3.00 13.98
CA ASN A 409 7.37 -3.83 13.01
C ASN A 409 7.78 -3.43 11.60
N TYR A 410 8.07 -4.41 10.75
CA TYR A 410 8.46 -4.15 9.37
C TYR A 410 7.84 -5.14 8.40
N SER A 411 7.64 -4.69 7.18
CA SER A 411 7.31 -5.57 6.07
C SER A 411 7.87 -5.02 4.75
N PHE A 412 8.27 -5.94 3.87
CA PHE A 412 8.76 -5.67 2.52
C PHE A 412 8.15 -6.70 1.57
N GLY A 413 7.57 -6.23 0.48
CA GLY A 413 7.01 -7.10 -0.53
C GLY A 413 7.44 -6.67 -1.93
N ARG A 414 7.63 -7.67 -2.82
CA ARG A 414 7.86 -7.43 -4.24
C ARG A 414 7.03 -8.38 -5.08
N LEU A 415 6.25 -7.81 -5.97
CA LEU A 415 5.58 -8.53 -7.04
C LEU A 415 6.33 -8.27 -8.34
N GLN A 416 7.04 -9.30 -8.84
CA GLN A 416 7.88 -9.23 -10.03
C GLN A 416 7.21 -9.90 -11.21
N SER A 417 7.04 -9.21 -12.33
CA SER A 417 6.68 -9.83 -13.60
C SER A 417 7.90 -10.58 -14.17
N VAL A 418 7.86 -11.91 -14.16
CA VAL A 418 8.94 -12.76 -14.69
C VAL A 418 8.72 -13.04 -16.17
N VAL A 419 7.49 -13.41 -16.52
CA VAL A 419 7.03 -13.55 -17.89
C VAL A 419 5.75 -12.73 -18.01
N PRO A 420 5.79 -11.60 -18.73
CA PRO A 420 4.64 -10.71 -18.85
C PRO A 420 3.36 -11.47 -19.23
N GLY A 421 2.29 -11.22 -18.51
CA GLY A 421 0.97 -11.85 -18.72
C GLY A 421 0.89 -13.34 -18.41
N LYS A 422 1.94 -13.97 -17.81
CA LYS A 422 1.94 -15.42 -17.57
C LYS A 422 2.48 -15.84 -16.22
N LEU A 423 3.59 -15.27 -15.79
CA LEU A 423 4.28 -15.71 -14.56
C LEU A 423 4.74 -14.51 -13.75
N MET A 424 4.30 -14.47 -12.52
CA MET A 424 4.70 -13.47 -11.54
C MET A 424 5.34 -14.16 -10.34
N LEU A 425 6.29 -13.51 -9.71
CA LEU A 425 6.91 -13.94 -8.47
C LEU A 425 6.56 -12.94 -7.38
N TRP A 426 5.90 -13.40 -6.33
CA TRP A 426 5.66 -12.66 -5.11
C TRP A 426 6.66 -13.08 -4.05
N SER A 427 7.40 -12.13 -3.51
CA SER A 427 8.27 -12.32 -2.34
C SER A 427 7.84 -11.36 -1.25
N PHE A 428 7.69 -11.85 -0.04
CA PHE A 428 7.22 -11.06 1.09
C PHE A 428 7.98 -11.43 2.35
N LEU A 429 8.52 -10.43 3.01
CA LEU A 429 9.16 -10.52 4.33
C LEU A 429 8.43 -9.60 5.29
N ARG A 430 8.03 -10.10 6.43
CA ARG A 430 7.56 -9.28 7.55
C ARG A 430 8.12 -9.79 8.85
N GLY A 431 8.19 -8.91 9.84
CA GLY A 431 8.64 -9.29 11.16
C GLY A 431 8.36 -8.25 12.21
N GLN A 432 8.64 -8.64 13.42
CA GLN A 432 8.67 -7.83 14.62
C GLN A 432 10.00 -8.05 15.32
N TYR A 433 10.66 -6.98 15.70
CA TYR A 433 11.84 -7.00 16.56
C TYR A 433 11.51 -6.22 17.82
N ALA A 434 11.50 -6.91 18.96
CA ALA A 434 11.30 -6.31 20.26
C ALA A 434 12.65 -5.94 20.89
N LEU A 435 12.67 -4.88 21.67
CA LEU A 435 13.86 -4.47 22.44
C LEU A 435 13.80 -5.01 23.88
N ASP A 436 12.59 -5.36 24.33
CA ASP A 436 12.28 -5.81 25.67
C ASP A 436 11.37 -7.05 25.63
N ASN A 437 11.21 -7.74 26.76
CA ASN A 437 10.19 -8.78 26.88
C ASN A 437 8.80 -8.14 26.81
N LEU A 438 7.99 -8.62 25.89
CA LEU A 438 6.67 -8.08 25.63
C LEU A 438 5.60 -8.76 26.50
N ASP A 439 4.56 -8.01 26.83
CA ASP A 439 3.29 -8.61 27.19
C ASP A 439 2.78 -9.47 26.04
N SER A 440 2.07 -10.52 26.38
CA SER A 440 1.51 -11.44 25.39
C SER A 440 0.59 -10.74 24.38
N SER A 441 -0.03 -9.54 24.68
CA SER A 441 -0.84 -8.72 23.75
C SER A 441 -0.05 -8.10 22.61
N GLU A 442 1.23 -8.06 22.76
CA GLU A 442 2.12 -7.38 21.85
C GLU A 442 3.07 -8.32 21.11
N GLN A 443 3.06 -9.62 21.50
CA GLN A 443 3.86 -10.65 20.84
C GLN A 443 3.38 -10.93 19.42
N CYS A 444 4.29 -11.19 18.51
CA CYS A 444 3.96 -11.66 17.19
C CYS A 444 3.70 -13.18 17.16
N SER A 445 2.88 -13.64 16.23
CA SER A 445 2.54 -15.05 16.08
C SER A 445 2.83 -15.58 14.68
N LEU A 446 3.16 -16.88 14.61
CA LEU A 446 3.36 -17.64 13.39
C LEU A 446 2.30 -18.75 13.27
N GLY A 447 2.03 -19.15 12.02
CA GLY A 447 0.99 -20.13 11.68
C GLY A 447 -0.34 -19.49 11.30
N GLY A 448 -1.04 -20.14 10.37
CA GLY A 448 -2.32 -19.68 9.84
C GLY A 448 -2.29 -19.16 8.41
N ALA A 449 -3.46 -18.77 7.91
CA ALA A 449 -3.69 -18.36 6.51
C ALA A 449 -2.79 -17.20 6.04
N THR A 450 -2.43 -16.30 6.93
CA THR A 450 -1.61 -15.11 6.65
C THR A 450 -0.17 -15.23 7.12
N ALA A 451 0.25 -16.41 7.63
CA ALA A 451 1.59 -16.68 8.12
C ALA A 451 2.13 -17.97 7.49
N VAL A 452 2.64 -18.93 8.28
CA VAL A 452 3.06 -20.24 7.73
C VAL A 452 1.83 -21.12 7.56
N ARG A 453 1.30 -21.18 6.34
CA ARG A 453 -0.01 -21.79 5.99
C ARG A 453 -0.12 -23.30 6.28
N ALA A 454 1.00 -23.96 6.49
CA ALA A 454 0.98 -25.38 6.86
C ALA A 454 0.60 -25.64 8.34
N PHE A 455 0.55 -24.60 9.17
CA PHE A 455 0.29 -24.70 10.61
C PHE A 455 -1.03 -24.04 11.01
N ALA A 456 -1.52 -24.35 12.20
CA ALA A 456 -2.73 -23.75 12.75
C ALA A 456 -2.58 -22.25 12.94
N GLN A 457 -3.71 -21.53 12.98
CA GLN A 457 -3.72 -20.12 13.31
C GLN A 457 -3.10 -19.92 14.70
N GLY A 458 -2.04 -19.11 14.77
CA GLY A 458 -1.34 -18.83 16.02
C GLY A 458 -0.58 -20.00 16.63
N GLU A 459 0.02 -20.87 15.82
CA GLU A 459 0.73 -22.07 16.28
C GLU A 459 1.82 -21.76 17.31
N THR A 460 2.50 -20.66 17.17
CA THR A 460 3.54 -20.19 18.11
C THR A 460 3.62 -18.66 18.10
N SER A 461 3.99 -18.08 19.23
CA SER A 461 4.18 -16.62 19.38
C SER A 461 5.38 -16.30 20.27
N GLY A 462 5.90 -15.08 20.14
CA GLY A 462 7.02 -14.59 20.93
C GLY A 462 7.28 -13.09 20.73
N ASP A 463 8.29 -12.59 21.41
CA ASP A 463 8.62 -11.17 21.42
C ASP A 463 9.11 -10.70 20.05
N SER A 464 9.93 -11.50 19.37
CA SER A 464 10.42 -11.21 18.02
C SER A 464 10.12 -12.34 17.06
N CYS A 465 9.78 -12.00 15.81
CA CYS A 465 9.56 -13.00 14.76
C CYS A 465 9.84 -12.44 13.36
N ASP A 466 10.16 -13.37 12.45
CA ASP A 466 10.28 -13.15 11.02
C ASP A 466 9.42 -14.15 10.26
N LEU A 467 8.77 -13.70 9.21
CA LEU A 467 8.03 -14.50 8.26
C LEU A 467 8.48 -14.16 6.85
N PHE A 468 8.88 -15.18 6.10
CA PHE A 468 9.19 -15.08 4.68
C PHE A 468 8.22 -15.94 3.87
N THR A 469 7.64 -15.36 2.82
CA THR A 469 6.80 -16.04 1.83
C THR A 469 7.37 -15.83 0.43
N LEU A 470 7.50 -16.92 -0.32
CA LEU A 470 7.83 -16.90 -1.74
C LEU A 470 6.73 -17.62 -2.51
N GLU A 471 6.17 -16.97 -3.54
CA GLU A 471 5.05 -17.49 -4.28
C GLU A 471 5.21 -17.26 -5.78
N ALA A 472 5.17 -18.31 -6.58
CA ALA A 472 5.13 -18.25 -8.03
C ALA A 472 3.67 -18.33 -8.49
N ARG A 473 3.17 -17.28 -9.16
CA ARG A 473 1.80 -17.13 -9.64
C ARG A 473 1.75 -17.30 -11.15
N TYR A 474 1.00 -18.27 -11.60
CA TYR A 474 0.75 -18.55 -13.01
C TYR A 474 -0.63 -18.02 -13.43
N LEU A 475 -0.65 -17.19 -14.47
CA LEU A 475 -1.86 -16.65 -15.08
C LEU A 475 -2.20 -17.54 -16.29
N PRO A 476 -3.36 -18.23 -16.29
CA PRO A 476 -3.70 -19.18 -17.33
C PRO A 476 -4.02 -18.49 -18.67
N SER A 477 -3.87 -19.24 -19.77
CA SER A 477 -4.20 -18.76 -21.10
C SER A 477 -5.72 -18.70 -21.32
N ALA A 478 -6.18 -17.67 -22.04
CA ALA A 478 -7.55 -17.54 -22.48
C ALA A 478 -8.04 -18.73 -23.32
N ASN A 479 -7.12 -19.47 -23.96
CA ASN A 479 -7.46 -20.67 -24.70
C ASN A 479 -8.03 -21.79 -23.84
N TRP A 480 -7.74 -21.81 -22.53
CA TRP A 480 -8.21 -22.85 -21.59
C TRP A 480 -9.42 -22.42 -20.78
N PHE A 481 -9.46 -21.15 -20.39
CA PHE A 481 -10.45 -20.61 -19.45
C PHE A 481 -11.30 -19.47 -20.02
N GLY A 482 -11.13 -19.15 -21.32
CA GLY A 482 -11.89 -18.06 -21.95
C GLY A 482 -11.66 -16.71 -21.25
N SER A 483 -12.75 -15.98 -20.99
CA SER A 483 -12.69 -14.69 -20.28
C SER A 483 -12.24 -14.80 -18.83
N ALA A 484 -12.52 -15.93 -18.17
CA ALA A 484 -12.13 -16.17 -16.77
C ALA A 484 -10.60 -16.28 -16.58
N ALA A 485 -9.83 -16.52 -17.64
CA ALA A 485 -8.36 -16.58 -17.57
C ALA A 485 -7.71 -15.31 -16.98
N ARG A 486 -8.36 -14.16 -17.13
CA ARG A 486 -7.87 -12.86 -16.59
C ARG A 486 -8.20 -12.67 -15.11
N GLU A 487 -9.08 -13.50 -14.59
CA GLU A 487 -9.58 -13.43 -13.22
C GLU A 487 -8.92 -14.53 -12.36
N LEU A 488 -8.30 -15.54 -12.97
CA LEU A 488 -7.75 -16.71 -12.31
C LEU A 488 -6.23 -16.64 -12.19
N SER A 489 -5.71 -17.07 -11.04
CA SER A 489 -4.29 -17.34 -10.87
C SER A 489 -4.07 -18.63 -10.07
N PHE A 490 -3.10 -19.43 -10.49
CA PHE A 490 -2.64 -20.62 -9.77
C PHE A 490 -1.29 -20.32 -9.17
N ASN A 491 -1.07 -20.71 -7.92
CA ASN A 491 0.20 -20.44 -7.28
C ASN A 491 0.80 -21.69 -6.62
N VAL A 492 2.12 -21.67 -6.52
CA VAL A 492 2.92 -22.57 -5.70
C VAL A 492 3.66 -21.68 -4.72
N PHE A 493 3.64 -22.04 -3.45
CA PHE A 493 4.23 -21.20 -2.43
C PHE A 493 5.11 -21.97 -1.44
N PHE A 494 5.99 -21.20 -0.81
CA PHE A 494 6.82 -21.61 0.31
C PHE A 494 6.75 -20.53 1.39
N ASP A 495 6.46 -20.94 2.62
CA ASP A 495 6.41 -20.09 3.81
C ASP A 495 7.43 -20.58 4.82
N GLN A 496 8.16 -19.65 5.44
CA GLN A 496 9.07 -19.93 6.55
C GLN A 496 8.93 -18.85 7.61
N GLY A 497 8.80 -19.25 8.87
CA GLY A 497 8.74 -18.35 10.01
C GLY A 497 9.71 -18.77 11.11
N ARG A 498 10.25 -17.78 11.79
CA ARG A 498 11.07 -17.93 12.99
C ARG A 498 10.50 -17.06 14.08
N VAL A 499 10.53 -17.55 15.30
CA VAL A 499 10.12 -16.81 16.50
C VAL A 499 11.18 -16.94 17.58
N ARG A 500 11.45 -15.84 18.26
CA ARG A 500 12.18 -15.78 19.52
C ARG A 500 11.14 -15.54 20.61
N PHE A 501 11.08 -16.44 21.59
CA PHE A 501 10.04 -16.38 22.63
C PHE A 501 10.22 -15.21 23.58
N ARG A 502 11.47 -14.93 24.01
CA ARG A 502 11.83 -13.86 24.91
C ARG A 502 13.09 -13.14 24.46
N GLU A 503 13.13 -11.84 24.57
CA GLU A 503 14.35 -11.06 24.33
C GLU A 503 15.33 -11.22 25.48
N ASP A 504 14.87 -11.04 26.73
CA ASP A 504 15.64 -11.34 27.93
C ASP A 504 15.27 -12.72 28.48
N THR A 505 16.26 -13.60 28.55
CA THR A 505 16.14 -14.97 29.08
C THR A 505 16.75 -15.15 30.45
N SER A 506 17.18 -14.09 31.13
CA SER A 506 17.86 -14.13 32.45
C SER A 506 17.06 -14.88 33.52
N ASN A 507 15.73 -14.80 33.45
CA ASN A 507 14.80 -15.45 34.36
C ASN A 507 14.28 -16.82 33.87
N GLN A 508 14.85 -17.36 32.79
CA GLN A 508 14.42 -18.64 32.22
C GLN A 508 15.25 -19.81 32.79
N PRO A 509 14.67 -21.03 32.87
CA PRO A 509 15.39 -22.22 33.32
C PRO A 509 16.60 -22.52 32.43
N ALA A 510 17.66 -23.08 33.01
CA ALA A 510 18.81 -23.53 32.25
C ALA A 510 18.39 -24.56 31.17
N GLY A 511 18.81 -24.34 29.93
CA GLY A 511 18.44 -25.17 28.78
C GLY A 511 17.10 -24.81 28.13
N PHE A 512 16.51 -23.67 28.47
CA PHE A 512 15.33 -23.15 27.77
C PHE A 512 15.64 -22.92 26.28
N ASN A 513 14.87 -23.57 25.41
CA ASN A 513 14.95 -23.33 23.99
C ASN A 513 14.14 -22.07 23.64
N ASN A 514 14.83 -20.98 23.35
CA ASN A 514 14.23 -19.66 23.13
C ASN A 514 13.77 -19.42 21.68
N HIS A 515 13.76 -20.45 20.83
CA HIS A 515 13.42 -20.31 19.43
C HIS A 515 12.50 -21.42 18.95
N ALA A 516 11.63 -21.06 17.97
CA ALA A 516 10.92 -22.03 17.15
C ALA A 516 10.99 -21.62 15.68
N GLU A 517 10.98 -22.61 14.82
CA GLU A 517 10.91 -22.44 13.37
C GLU A 517 9.75 -23.24 12.80
N LEU A 518 9.03 -22.65 11.85
CA LEU A 518 7.96 -23.29 11.10
C LEU A 518 8.26 -23.11 9.61
N ALA A 519 8.10 -24.15 8.82
CA ALA A 519 8.20 -24.06 7.38
C ALA A 519 7.15 -24.95 6.70
N GLY A 520 6.61 -24.48 5.59
CA GLY A 520 5.64 -25.18 4.78
C GLY A 520 5.68 -24.79 3.32
N TYR A 521 5.06 -25.61 2.49
CA TYR A 521 4.86 -25.33 1.07
C TYR A 521 3.43 -25.68 0.67
N GLY A 522 2.99 -25.20 -0.48
CA GLY A 522 1.63 -25.48 -0.88
C GLY A 522 1.28 -25.03 -2.28
N LEU A 523 0.02 -25.25 -2.58
CA LEU A 523 -0.65 -24.88 -3.82
C LEU A 523 -1.80 -23.94 -3.50
N GLY A 524 -2.06 -22.98 -4.37
CA GLY A 524 -3.19 -22.06 -4.22
C GLY A 524 -3.88 -21.77 -5.53
N LEU A 525 -5.12 -21.34 -5.39
CA LEU A 525 -5.97 -20.81 -6.44
C LEU A 525 -6.52 -19.48 -5.95
N ALA A 526 -6.38 -18.42 -6.74
CA ALA A 526 -7.12 -17.20 -6.55
C ALA A 526 -8.01 -16.95 -7.78
N TRP A 527 -9.26 -16.56 -7.53
CA TRP A 527 -10.20 -16.09 -8.52
C TRP A 527 -10.70 -14.73 -8.11
N ASP A 528 -10.20 -13.70 -8.81
CA ASP A 528 -10.49 -12.30 -8.52
C ASP A 528 -11.23 -11.67 -9.69
N ARG A 529 -12.49 -11.37 -9.48
CA ARG A 529 -13.30 -10.61 -10.41
C ARG A 529 -13.46 -9.20 -9.85
N GLN A 530 -12.64 -8.32 -10.37
CA GLN A 530 -12.52 -6.93 -9.90
C GLN A 530 -13.89 -6.31 -9.56
N ASP A 531 -14.00 -5.68 -8.38
CA ASP A 531 -15.20 -5.00 -7.85
C ASP A 531 -16.45 -5.87 -7.69
N ILE A 532 -16.32 -7.21 -7.82
CA ILE A 532 -17.45 -8.13 -7.65
C ILE A 532 -17.17 -9.17 -6.57
N PHE A 533 -16.12 -9.99 -6.71
CA PHE A 533 -15.74 -10.95 -5.69
C PHE A 533 -14.27 -11.38 -5.77
N THR A 534 -13.76 -11.85 -4.66
CA THR A 534 -12.47 -12.54 -4.55
C THR A 534 -12.70 -13.90 -3.88
N PHE A 535 -12.17 -14.95 -4.47
CA PHE A 535 -12.11 -16.29 -3.89
C PHE A 535 -10.66 -16.76 -3.82
N ASN A 536 -10.23 -17.21 -2.63
CA ASN A 536 -8.91 -17.79 -2.42
C ASN A 536 -9.03 -19.17 -1.81
N LEU A 537 -8.20 -20.10 -2.28
CA LEU A 537 -8.05 -21.45 -1.74
C LEU A 537 -6.57 -21.79 -1.64
N SER A 538 -6.12 -22.29 -0.49
CA SER A 538 -4.76 -22.80 -0.33
C SER A 538 -4.75 -24.16 0.34
N LEU A 539 -3.86 -25.02 -0.15
CA LEU A 539 -3.56 -26.35 0.37
C LEU A 539 -2.09 -26.36 0.78
N ALA A 540 -1.78 -26.56 2.06
CA ALA A 540 -0.44 -26.41 2.60
C ALA A 540 0.02 -27.68 3.34
N TRP A 541 1.27 -28.07 3.11
CA TRP A 541 1.96 -29.18 3.74
C TRP A 541 3.13 -28.70 4.57
N GLU A 542 3.34 -29.31 5.70
CA GLU A 542 4.48 -29.05 6.57
C GLU A 542 5.78 -29.54 5.95
N LEU A 543 6.82 -28.71 6.07
CA LEU A 543 8.19 -29.07 5.71
C LEU A 543 9.06 -29.25 6.96
N ALA A 544 8.99 -28.31 7.90
CA ALA A 544 9.72 -28.34 9.16
C ALA A 544 8.97 -27.56 10.24
N GLY A 545 9.14 -27.97 11.48
CA GLY A 545 8.57 -27.31 12.67
C GLY A 545 7.98 -28.30 13.66
N VAL A 546 7.76 -27.81 14.88
CA VAL A 546 7.12 -28.58 15.96
C VAL A 546 5.77 -27.97 16.26
N ARG A 547 4.74 -28.78 16.21
CA ARG A 547 3.38 -28.37 16.59
C ARG A 547 3.29 -28.28 18.11
N GLN A 548 2.84 -27.16 18.58
CA GLN A 548 2.67 -26.87 19.99
C GLN A 548 1.20 -26.71 20.37
N SER A 549 0.38 -26.14 19.48
CA SER A 549 -0.98 -25.72 19.79
C SER A 549 -2.07 -26.68 19.30
N ASP A 550 -1.88 -27.34 18.17
CA ASP A 550 -2.91 -28.19 17.55
C ASP A 550 -2.47 -29.66 17.41
N PRO A 551 -2.84 -30.55 18.34
CA PRO A 551 -2.51 -31.98 18.28
C PRO A 551 -3.24 -32.72 17.14
N LYS A 552 -4.35 -32.20 16.62
CA LYS A 552 -5.09 -32.81 15.50
C LYS A 552 -4.40 -32.47 14.18
N ARG A 553 -3.73 -33.47 13.63
CA ARG A 553 -2.98 -33.33 12.37
C ARG A 553 -3.91 -33.18 11.18
N GLN A 554 -3.98 -31.99 10.58
CA GLN A 554 -4.53 -31.80 9.25
C GLN A 554 -3.39 -31.69 8.23
N SER A 555 -3.36 -32.58 7.22
CA SER A 555 -2.37 -32.52 6.14
C SER A 555 -3.00 -33.07 4.85
N PRO A 556 -3.19 -32.24 3.82
CA PRO A 556 -2.88 -30.80 3.81
C PRO A 556 -3.78 -29.99 4.74
N ARG A 557 -3.27 -28.85 5.23
CA ARG A 557 -4.10 -27.83 5.85
C ARG A 557 -4.77 -27.02 4.75
N ILE A 558 -6.03 -26.72 4.95
CA ILE A 558 -6.86 -26.04 3.95
C ILE A 558 -7.30 -24.70 4.52
N PHE A 559 -7.07 -23.63 3.76
CA PHE A 559 -7.67 -22.32 4.00
C PHE A 559 -8.46 -21.91 2.78
N ALA A 560 -9.64 -21.33 2.99
CA ALA A 560 -10.49 -20.83 1.93
C ALA A 560 -11.17 -19.53 2.35
N SER A 561 -11.33 -18.61 1.41
CA SER A 561 -12.10 -17.38 1.64
C SER A 561 -12.87 -16.99 0.39
N TYR A 562 -14.06 -16.43 0.58
CA TYR A 562 -14.87 -15.81 -0.45
C TYR A 562 -15.38 -14.47 0.05
N ILE A 563 -15.15 -13.41 -0.71
CA ILE A 563 -15.57 -12.03 -0.39
C ILE A 563 -16.31 -11.49 -1.60
N TYR A 564 -17.51 -10.99 -1.40
CA TYR A 564 -18.32 -10.29 -2.39
C TYR A 564 -18.31 -8.78 -2.10
N TYR A 565 -18.14 -7.94 -3.13
CA TYR A 565 -18.08 -6.48 -3.05
C TYR A 565 -19.33 -5.84 -3.68
N PHE A 566 -19.76 -4.68 -3.16
CA PHE A 566 -20.93 -3.96 -3.67
C PHE A 566 -20.78 -2.43 -3.61
#